data_e5e921f54ddee54969097a138e479324
#
_entry.id   e5e921f54ddee54969097a138e479324
#
_cell.length_a   1.000
_cell.length_b   1.000
_cell.length_c   1.000
_cell.angle_alpha   90.00
_cell.angle_beta   90.00
_cell.angle_gamma   90.00
#
_symmetry.space_group_name_H-M   'P 1'
#
loop_
_entity.id
_entity.type
_entity.pdbx_description
1 polymer ?
#
loop_
_entity_poly.entity_id
_entity_poly.type
_entity_poly.pdbx_seq_one_letter_code
_entity_poly.pdbx_strand_id
1 'polypeptide(L)'
;MNTTRLINLIAILILIALSVTNIYRAKTQSITCDEAYSYELWTSQPLSRMFVAYDTGNHVVQNMLSKISVAALGLSELTLRLPSLLAGFLYFIAIYRISRLVFGADSLFLLSVCVLSLDPLLLDLLSAARGYALALAFCTWALYYMLKGPPQSPYQMLRLAILLALSVSSNVTFLFIDAGLAAVFVGTQLSDSKAAFRSVAYFIIPGIVLTLILIGGTIRQAHSADFYFGLPSLARSVKSLVHISLMHHHYYNRLDPLEDFIAAWFIPAVLLLSGFLWLAAVRKKTFLTRQPDRFLFFCAGALLFSIAASYVAYKETGLLYPVTRTGLPWIVFFLLTCLGLATTRIIRWPVRLFLLGGVFWFAYQFNVSEYSEWAYDAGTKRIVAVLQKQHHAESDKSWQVSASWMLLPSLNFYKALDHLDWFQPVDIRKGTAGFNRFVLAEKDTQFVQTLHLSTAYVDPVSGEVLAARQ
;
A
#
# COMPACT_ATOMS: atom_id res chain seq x y z
N MET A 1 16.08 -12.14 32.78
CA MET A 1 14.79 -11.83 32.10
C MET A 1 14.29 -13.10 31.45
N ASN A 2 13.02 -13.49 31.62
CA ASN A 2 12.48 -14.71 30.99
C ASN A 2 12.50 -14.53 29.46
N THR A 3 12.91 -15.58 28.71
CA THR A 3 13.02 -15.58 27.22
C THR A 3 11.77 -15.03 26.55
N THR A 4 10.58 -15.38 27.03
CA THR A 4 9.29 -14.84 26.54
C THR A 4 9.19 -13.31 26.65
N ARG A 5 9.65 -12.73 27.78
CA ARG A 5 9.64 -11.28 27.98
C ARG A 5 10.62 -10.59 27.06
N LEU A 6 11.80 -11.20 26.86
CA LEU A 6 12.83 -10.67 25.95
C LEU A 6 12.32 -10.61 24.50
N ILE A 7 11.74 -11.70 23.98
CA ILE A 7 11.19 -11.78 22.62
C ILE A 7 10.08 -10.74 22.42
N ASN A 8 9.16 -10.59 23.37
CA ASN A 8 8.11 -9.57 23.28
C ASN A 8 8.69 -8.15 23.28
N LEU A 9 9.69 -7.88 24.12
CA LEU A 9 10.35 -6.57 24.16
C LEU A 9 11.03 -6.25 22.83
N ILE A 10 11.76 -7.20 22.25
CA ILE A 10 12.41 -7.04 20.95
C ILE A 10 11.38 -6.70 19.85
N ALA A 11 10.27 -7.47 19.79
CA ALA A 11 9.22 -7.22 18.82
C ALA A 11 8.62 -5.81 18.97
N ILE A 12 8.34 -5.37 20.19
CA ILE A 12 7.80 -4.03 20.47
C ILE A 12 8.80 -2.95 20.07
N LEU A 13 10.09 -3.12 20.40
CA LEU A 13 11.14 -2.15 20.03
C LEU A 13 11.30 -2.02 18.51
N ILE A 14 11.24 -3.14 17.76
CA ILE A 14 11.25 -3.10 16.30
C ILE A 14 10.05 -2.27 15.77
N LEU A 15 8.83 -2.56 16.24
CA LEU A 15 7.64 -1.85 15.77
C LEU A 15 7.65 -0.36 16.14
N ILE A 16 8.16 0.00 17.33
CA ILE A 16 8.35 1.40 17.72
C ILE A 16 9.39 2.07 16.81
N ALA A 17 10.54 1.43 16.59
CA ALA A 17 11.58 1.97 15.72
C ALA A 17 11.05 2.22 14.30
N LEU A 18 10.30 1.28 13.72
CA LEU A 18 9.69 1.44 12.40
C LEU A 18 8.61 2.55 12.38
N SER A 19 7.83 2.68 13.46
CA SER A 19 6.85 3.78 13.57
C SER A 19 7.56 5.14 13.61
N VAL A 20 8.62 5.28 14.39
CA VAL A 20 9.44 6.51 14.45
C VAL A 20 10.07 6.82 13.10
N THR A 21 10.59 5.78 12.43
CA THR A 21 11.15 5.93 11.08
C THR A 21 10.10 6.40 10.07
N ASN A 22 8.90 5.85 10.08
CA ASN A 22 7.83 6.29 9.18
C ASN A 22 7.40 7.73 9.46
N ILE A 23 7.38 8.18 10.72
CA ILE A 23 7.14 9.59 11.06
C ILE A 23 8.27 10.48 10.52
N TYR A 24 9.54 10.06 10.68
CA TYR A 24 10.69 10.77 10.13
C TYR A 24 10.58 10.90 8.60
N ARG A 25 10.32 9.79 7.90
CA ARG A 25 10.11 9.77 6.44
C ARG A 25 8.96 10.67 6.01
N ALA A 26 7.83 10.59 6.69
CA ALA A 26 6.64 11.40 6.39
C ALA A 26 6.90 12.91 6.52
N LYS A 27 7.83 13.33 7.38
CA LYS A 27 8.21 14.73 7.59
C LYS A 27 9.28 15.22 6.61
N THR A 28 10.22 14.34 6.24
CA THR A 28 11.44 14.75 5.52
C THR A 28 11.39 14.48 4.03
N GLN A 29 10.73 13.40 3.61
CA GLN A 29 10.64 13.03 2.20
C GLN A 29 9.69 13.93 1.44
N SER A 30 10.06 14.23 0.17
CA SER A 30 9.22 14.96 -0.78
C SER A 30 7.80 14.39 -0.84
N ILE A 31 6.83 15.26 -1.14
CA ILE A 31 5.49 14.78 -1.53
C ILE A 31 5.62 13.91 -2.78
N THR A 32 4.85 12.82 -2.87
CA THR A 32 4.81 12.02 -4.09
C THR A 32 3.82 12.62 -5.09
N CYS A 33 4.06 12.42 -6.39
CA CYS A 33 3.17 12.85 -7.46
C CYS A 33 1.71 12.46 -7.18
N ASP A 34 1.49 11.22 -6.75
CA ASP A 34 0.16 10.69 -6.48
C ASP A 34 -0.51 11.33 -5.24
N GLU A 35 0.28 11.64 -4.19
CA GLU A 35 -0.23 12.36 -3.01
C GLU A 35 -0.60 13.80 -3.35
N ALA A 36 0.26 14.47 -4.10
CA ALA A 36 0.05 15.84 -4.58
C ALA A 36 -1.18 15.92 -5.48
N TYR A 37 -1.34 14.97 -6.42
CA TYR A 37 -2.52 14.85 -7.27
C TYR A 37 -3.80 14.61 -6.43
N SER A 38 -3.73 13.73 -5.42
CA SER A 38 -4.86 13.50 -4.50
C SER A 38 -5.20 14.74 -3.66
N TYR A 39 -4.21 15.53 -3.27
CA TYR A 39 -4.44 16.81 -2.60
C TYR A 39 -5.17 17.79 -3.52
N GLU A 40 -4.70 17.99 -4.74
CA GLU A 40 -5.27 18.92 -5.71
C GLU A 40 -6.71 18.56 -6.08
N LEU A 41 -7.00 17.29 -6.36
CA LEU A 41 -8.31 16.86 -6.83
C LEU A 41 -9.34 16.64 -5.72
N TRP A 42 -8.90 16.29 -4.51
CA TRP A 42 -9.80 15.82 -3.44
C TRP A 42 -9.65 16.60 -2.15
N THR A 43 -8.45 16.61 -1.54
CA THR A 43 -8.27 17.16 -0.19
C THR A 43 -8.49 18.69 -0.15
N SER A 44 -8.07 19.43 -1.18
CA SER A 44 -8.29 20.87 -1.32
C SER A 44 -9.73 21.23 -1.74
N GLN A 45 -10.46 20.28 -2.36
CA GLN A 45 -11.78 20.49 -2.94
C GLN A 45 -12.91 20.35 -1.89
N PRO A 46 -14.16 20.78 -2.17
CA PRO A 46 -15.30 20.51 -1.31
C PRO A 46 -15.51 19.02 -1.04
N LEU A 47 -15.92 18.69 0.21
CA LEU A 47 -16.07 17.30 0.65
C LEU A 47 -17.04 16.49 -0.24
N SER A 48 -18.10 17.13 -0.76
CA SER A 48 -19.07 16.48 -1.64
C SER A 48 -18.46 15.87 -2.89
N ARG A 49 -17.38 16.46 -3.42
CA ARG A 49 -16.71 15.95 -4.63
C ARG A 49 -16.16 14.54 -4.43
N MET A 50 -15.67 14.22 -3.23
CA MET A 50 -15.10 12.90 -2.91
C MET A 50 -16.09 11.75 -3.06
N PHE A 51 -17.41 12.05 -2.94
CA PHE A 51 -18.47 11.03 -2.99
C PHE A 51 -19.13 10.89 -4.36
N VAL A 52 -18.93 11.85 -5.27
CA VAL A 52 -19.65 11.87 -6.56
C VAL A 52 -18.73 11.79 -7.77
N ALA A 53 -17.46 12.15 -7.65
CA ALA A 53 -16.53 12.10 -8.77
C ALA A 53 -15.65 10.84 -8.67
N TYR A 54 -15.36 10.22 -9.81
CA TYR A 54 -14.49 9.06 -9.91
C TYR A 54 -13.12 9.45 -10.43
N ASP A 55 -12.14 8.86 -9.83
CA ASP A 55 -10.76 8.74 -10.31
C ASP A 55 -10.11 7.57 -9.52
N THR A 56 -9.20 6.85 -10.14
CA THR A 56 -8.50 5.70 -9.51
C THR A 56 -7.69 6.11 -8.27
N GLY A 57 -7.30 7.39 -8.17
CA GLY A 57 -6.66 7.99 -6.99
C GLY A 57 -7.62 8.45 -5.90
N ASN A 58 -8.95 8.31 -6.08
CA ASN A 58 -9.92 8.73 -5.05
C ASN A 58 -10.04 7.69 -3.94
N HIS A 59 -9.15 7.77 -2.98
CA HIS A 59 -9.18 6.99 -1.74
C HIS A 59 -10.06 7.71 -0.70
N VAL A 60 -11.38 7.55 -0.79
CA VAL A 60 -12.38 8.40 -0.10
C VAL A 60 -12.09 8.57 1.40
N VAL A 61 -11.90 7.47 2.14
CA VAL A 61 -11.64 7.53 3.60
C VAL A 61 -10.32 8.23 3.89
N GLN A 62 -9.26 7.95 3.12
CA GLN A 62 -7.97 8.63 3.26
C GLN A 62 -8.10 10.13 3.00
N ASN A 63 -8.74 10.51 1.89
CA ASN A 63 -8.87 11.90 1.49
C ASN A 63 -9.72 12.70 2.50
N MET A 64 -10.78 12.11 3.06
CA MET A 64 -11.57 12.70 4.14
C MET A 64 -10.73 12.97 5.39
N LEU A 65 -9.98 11.96 5.84
CA LEU A 65 -9.14 12.08 7.04
C LEU A 65 -7.99 13.06 6.80
N SER A 66 -7.35 13.05 5.62
CA SER A 66 -6.33 14.03 5.24
C SER A 66 -6.90 15.44 5.20
N LYS A 67 -8.12 15.63 4.70
CA LYS A 67 -8.80 16.94 4.73
C LYS A 67 -9.02 17.44 6.17
N ILE A 68 -9.44 16.56 7.07
CA ILE A 68 -9.63 16.89 8.49
C ILE A 68 -8.29 17.27 9.13
N SER A 69 -7.22 16.49 8.89
CA SER A 69 -5.90 16.78 9.48
C SER A 69 -5.30 18.07 8.94
N VAL A 70 -5.43 18.36 7.64
CA VAL A 70 -4.99 19.61 7.02
C VAL A 70 -5.80 20.80 7.54
N ALA A 71 -7.11 20.67 7.68
CA ALA A 71 -7.97 21.73 8.23
C ALA A 71 -7.63 22.07 9.71
N ALA A 72 -7.25 21.05 10.49
CA ALA A 72 -6.92 21.22 11.90
C ALA A 72 -5.49 21.72 12.16
N LEU A 73 -4.52 21.31 11.34
CA LEU A 73 -3.08 21.49 11.61
C LEU A 73 -2.33 22.28 10.53
N GLY A 74 -3.02 22.73 9.48
CA GLY A 74 -2.42 23.38 8.32
C GLY A 74 -1.88 22.38 7.28
N LEU A 75 -1.56 22.90 6.07
CA LEU A 75 -1.01 22.09 4.99
C LEU A 75 0.46 21.79 5.25
N SER A 76 0.82 20.52 5.15
CA SER A 76 2.20 20.01 5.08
C SER A 76 2.20 18.57 4.60
N GLU A 77 3.36 18.03 4.21
CA GLU A 77 3.49 16.61 3.87
C GLU A 77 3.08 15.73 5.07
N LEU A 78 3.48 16.12 6.27
CA LEU A 78 3.18 15.38 7.50
C LEU A 78 1.68 15.33 7.78
N THR A 79 0.98 16.47 7.65
CA THR A 79 -0.46 16.53 7.93
C THR A 79 -1.31 15.77 6.92
N LEU A 80 -0.91 15.74 5.64
CA LEU A 80 -1.52 14.86 4.63
C LEU A 80 -1.33 13.38 4.96
N ARG A 81 -0.15 13.01 5.46
CA ARG A 81 0.27 11.63 5.78
C ARG A 81 -0.19 11.16 7.16
N LEU A 82 -0.66 12.06 8.02
CA LEU A 82 -1.04 11.73 9.41
C LEU A 82 -2.04 10.56 9.52
N PRO A 83 -3.11 10.47 8.71
CA PRO A 83 -4.02 9.33 8.76
C PRO A 83 -3.33 8.01 8.43
N SER A 84 -2.43 7.99 7.44
CA SER A 84 -1.65 6.79 7.07
C SER A 84 -0.69 6.38 8.18
N LEU A 85 -0.02 7.32 8.85
CA LEU A 85 0.85 7.04 10.00
C LEU A 85 0.10 6.42 11.17
N LEU A 86 -1.08 6.96 11.51
CA LEU A 86 -1.93 6.40 12.56
C LEU A 86 -2.43 5.01 12.19
N ALA A 87 -2.81 4.80 10.93
CA ALA A 87 -3.19 3.49 10.42
C ALA A 87 -2.02 2.50 10.42
N GLY A 88 -0.81 2.94 10.05
CA GLY A 88 0.41 2.14 10.14
C GLY A 88 0.70 1.65 11.56
N PHE A 89 0.52 2.54 12.54
CA PHE A 89 0.62 2.16 13.96
C PHE A 89 -0.44 1.13 14.36
N LEU A 90 -1.70 1.32 13.93
CA LEU A 90 -2.79 0.34 14.18
C LEU A 90 -2.51 -1.00 13.50
N TYR A 91 -1.94 -1.00 12.29
CA TYR A 91 -1.49 -2.20 11.60
C TYR A 91 -0.42 -2.94 12.41
N PHE A 92 0.61 -2.26 12.90
CA PHE A 92 1.66 -2.87 13.71
C PHE A 92 1.10 -3.52 14.99
N ILE A 93 0.13 -2.87 15.64
CA ILE A 93 -0.57 -3.47 16.78
C ILE A 93 -1.35 -4.73 16.35
N ALA A 94 -2.03 -4.70 15.19
CA ALA A 94 -2.77 -5.86 14.68
C ALA A 94 -1.84 -7.04 14.40
N ILE A 95 -0.70 -6.80 13.71
CA ILE A 95 0.30 -7.82 13.42
C ILE A 95 0.89 -8.42 14.70
N TYR A 96 1.26 -7.57 15.66
CA TYR A 96 1.72 -8.05 16.97
C TYR A 96 0.68 -8.98 17.62
N ARG A 97 -0.60 -8.59 17.64
CA ARG A 97 -1.68 -9.37 18.24
C ARG A 97 -1.98 -10.66 17.49
N ILE A 98 -2.01 -10.63 16.15
CA ILE A 98 -2.18 -11.82 15.31
C ILE A 98 -1.04 -12.81 15.57
N SER A 99 0.20 -12.32 15.44
CA SER A 99 1.39 -13.15 15.62
C SER A 99 1.44 -13.78 17.02
N ARG A 100 1.09 -12.99 18.03
CA ARG A 100 1.02 -13.47 19.43
C ARG A 100 -0.07 -14.51 19.66
N LEU A 101 -1.24 -14.31 19.03
CA LEU A 101 -2.38 -15.23 19.12
C LEU A 101 -2.07 -16.58 18.46
N VAL A 102 -1.38 -16.56 17.32
CA VAL A 102 -1.17 -17.75 16.48
C VAL A 102 0.08 -18.53 16.88
N PHE A 103 1.18 -17.83 17.16
CA PHE A 103 2.51 -18.45 17.36
C PHE A 103 2.99 -18.44 18.82
N GLY A 104 2.25 -17.77 19.73
CA GLY A 104 2.72 -17.63 21.11
C GLY A 104 3.86 -16.62 21.23
N ALA A 105 4.88 -16.91 22.04
CA ALA A 105 6.07 -16.06 22.19
C ALA A 105 7.32 -16.90 21.94
N ASP A 106 7.46 -17.36 20.73
CA ASP A 106 8.62 -18.12 20.25
C ASP A 106 9.32 -17.41 19.06
N SER A 107 10.30 -18.07 18.46
CA SER A 107 11.03 -17.55 17.31
C SER A 107 10.14 -17.26 16.10
N LEU A 108 9.07 -18.03 15.89
CA LEU A 108 8.14 -17.81 14.77
C LEU A 108 7.29 -16.55 14.97
N PHE A 109 6.96 -16.20 16.22
CA PHE A 109 6.33 -14.93 16.56
C PHE A 109 7.22 -13.75 16.13
N LEU A 110 8.51 -13.76 16.52
CA LEU A 110 9.43 -12.68 16.14
C LEU A 110 9.63 -12.62 14.63
N LEU A 111 9.83 -13.78 13.98
CA LEU A 111 9.95 -13.88 12.52
C LEU A 111 8.70 -13.29 11.82
N SER A 112 7.51 -13.60 12.33
CA SER A 112 6.26 -13.08 11.75
C SER A 112 6.14 -11.56 11.89
N VAL A 113 6.50 -11.01 13.05
CA VAL A 113 6.54 -9.55 13.23
C VAL A 113 7.50 -8.91 12.27
N CYS A 114 8.74 -9.44 12.12
CA CYS A 114 9.75 -8.89 11.21
C CYS A 114 9.30 -8.95 9.75
N VAL A 115 8.83 -10.11 9.27
CA VAL A 115 8.41 -10.30 7.87
C VAL A 115 7.25 -9.37 7.48
N LEU A 116 6.29 -9.17 8.40
CA LEU A 116 5.09 -8.37 8.15
C LEU A 116 5.29 -6.88 8.46
N SER A 117 6.48 -6.44 8.87
CA SER A 117 6.73 -5.03 9.19
C SER A 117 7.96 -4.44 8.48
N LEU A 118 8.88 -5.25 7.96
CA LEU A 118 10.13 -4.77 7.35
C LEU A 118 10.10 -4.68 5.83
N ASP A 119 9.09 -5.23 5.16
CA ASP A 119 8.96 -5.13 3.71
C ASP A 119 9.00 -3.65 3.28
N PRO A 120 9.94 -3.24 2.39
CA PRO A 120 10.13 -1.84 2.03
C PRO A 120 8.90 -1.20 1.38
N LEU A 121 8.25 -1.92 0.45
CA LEU A 121 7.00 -1.45 -0.18
C LEU A 121 5.91 -1.21 0.87
N LEU A 122 5.79 -2.14 1.82
CA LEU A 122 4.84 -1.99 2.92
C LEU A 122 5.14 -0.73 3.74
N LEU A 123 6.41 -0.50 4.12
CA LEU A 123 6.81 0.69 4.88
C LEU A 123 6.53 1.99 4.12
N ASP A 124 6.76 2.01 2.81
CA ASP A 124 6.41 3.14 1.94
C ASP A 124 4.91 3.44 2.01
N LEU A 125 4.09 2.41 1.83
CA LEU A 125 2.63 2.53 1.79
C LEU A 125 2.00 2.75 3.17
N LEU A 126 2.71 2.45 4.26
CA LEU A 126 2.27 2.80 5.63
C LEU A 126 2.52 4.26 5.99
N SER A 127 3.31 4.99 5.20
CA SER A 127 3.56 6.42 5.42
C SER A 127 2.97 7.32 4.33
N ALA A 128 2.89 6.87 3.09
CA ALA A 128 2.29 7.65 2.00
C ALA A 128 0.77 7.83 2.15
N ALA A 129 0.24 9.02 1.81
CA ALA A 129 -1.18 9.35 1.92
C ALA A 129 -2.00 8.76 0.75
N ARG A 130 -2.00 7.43 0.61
CA ARG A 130 -2.62 6.70 -0.52
C ARG A 130 -3.66 5.64 -0.12
N GLY A 131 -4.16 5.68 1.12
CA GLY A 131 -5.22 4.80 1.62
C GLY A 131 -4.82 3.35 1.88
N TYR A 132 -3.63 2.89 1.44
CA TYR A 132 -3.15 1.53 1.67
C TYR A 132 -2.98 1.19 3.15
N ALA A 133 -2.42 2.12 3.93
CA ALA A 133 -2.24 1.94 5.37
C ALA A 133 -3.56 1.72 6.10
N LEU A 134 -4.58 2.54 5.78
CA LEU A 134 -5.92 2.43 6.36
C LEU A 134 -6.58 1.09 5.97
N ALA A 135 -6.57 0.76 4.68
CA ALA A 135 -7.15 -0.48 4.18
C ALA A 135 -6.50 -1.69 4.85
N LEU A 136 -5.18 -1.72 4.91
CA LEU A 136 -4.42 -2.81 5.52
C LEU A 136 -4.67 -2.92 7.03
N ALA A 137 -4.73 -1.79 7.75
CA ALA A 137 -5.05 -1.78 9.17
C ALA A 137 -6.45 -2.35 9.43
N PHE A 138 -7.46 -1.89 8.72
CA PHE A 138 -8.83 -2.38 8.88
C PHE A 138 -8.97 -3.86 8.51
N CYS A 139 -8.38 -4.28 7.37
CA CYS A 139 -8.36 -5.68 6.94
C CYS A 139 -7.70 -6.60 7.97
N THR A 140 -6.53 -6.22 8.49
CA THR A 140 -5.80 -7.03 9.48
C THR A 140 -6.50 -7.06 10.84
N TRP A 141 -7.16 -5.98 11.27
CA TRP A 141 -8.01 -6.01 12.46
C TRP A 141 -9.24 -6.91 12.27
N ALA A 142 -9.87 -6.92 11.08
CA ALA A 142 -10.95 -7.85 10.78
C ALA A 142 -10.46 -9.30 10.89
N LEU A 143 -9.30 -9.61 10.25
CA LEU A 143 -8.64 -10.92 10.36
C LEU A 143 -8.37 -11.30 11.82
N TYR A 144 -7.81 -10.38 12.63
CA TYR A 144 -7.56 -10.64 14.06
C TYR A 144 -8.84 -11.07 14.80
N TYR A 145 -9.95 -10.37 14.58
CA TYR A 145 -11.21 -10.71 15.24
C TYR A 145 -11.82 -12.03 14.73
N MET A 146 -11.67 -12.34 13.44
CA MET A 146 -12.08 -13.65 12.89
C MET A 146 -11.26 -14.81 13.50
N LEU A 147 -9.96 -14.58 13.75
CA LEU A 147 -9.07 -15.55 14.36
C LEU A 147 -9.38 -15.82 15.85
N LYS A 148 -9.99 -14.88 16.56
CA LYS A 148 -10.40 -15.08 17.96
C LYS A 148 -11.51 -16.12 18.14
N GLY A 149 -12.21 -16.46 17.07
CA GLY A 149 -13.30 -17.43 17.07
C GLY A 149 -14.61 -16.87 16.54
N PRO A 150 -15.65 -17.70 16.50
CA PRO A 150 -16.96 -17.28 16.00
C PRO A 150 -17.54 -16.13 16.86
N PRO A 151 -18.14 -15.13 16.23
CA PRO A 151 -18.75 -14.02 16.95
C PRO A 151 -19.95 -14.48 17.79
N GLN A 152 -19.99 -14.00 19.04
CA GLN A 152 -21.02 -14.35 20.01
C GLN A 152 -22.22 -13.37 20.02
N SER A 153 -22.08 -12.23 19.32
CA SER A 153 -23.10 -11.18 19.31
C SER A 153 -23.21 -10.48 17.96
N PRO A 154 -24.39 -9.90 17.66
CA PRO A 154 -24.57 -9.05 16.47
C PRO A 154 -23.55 -7.89 16.40
N TYR A 155 -23.20 -7.30 17.53
CA TYR A 155 -22.21 -6.23 17.61
C TYR A 155 -20.83 -6.67 17.10
N GLN A 156 -20.39 -7.89 17.41
CA GLN A 156 -19.13 -8.41 16.91
C GLN A 156 -19.15 -8.63 15.38
N MET A 157 -20.31 -9.05 14.83
CA MET A 157 -20.51 -9.16 13.39
C MET A 157 -20.51 -7.79 12.70
N LEU A 158 -21.24 -6.82 13.27
CA LEU A 158 -21.28 -5.45 12.76
C LEU A 158 -19.89 -4.81 12.77
N ARG A 159 -19.07 -5.05 13.79
CA ARG A 159 -17.68 -4.60 13.84
C ARG A 159 -16.86 -5.14 12.67
N LEU A 160 -17.00 -6.44 12.33
CA LEU A 160 -16.34 -7.03 11.16
C LEU A 160 -16.81 -6.36 9.85
N ALA A 161 -18.13 -6.14 9.72
CA ALA A 161 -18.73 -5.44 8.59
C ALA A 161 -18.13 -4.04 8.40
N ILE A 162 -18.05 -3.26 9.48
CA ILE A 162 -17.49 -1.91 9.47
C ILE A 162 -16.00 -1.95 9.08
N LEU A 163 -15.22 -2.85 9.65
CA LEU A 163 -13.78 -2.95 9.35
C LEU A 163 -13.53 -3.27 7.87
N LEU A 164 -14.23 -4.27 7.28
CA LEU A 164 -14.04 -4.59 5.86
C LEU A 164 -14.60 -3.49 4.94
N ALA A 165 -15.73 -2.88 5.29
CA ALA A 165 -16.27 -1.74 4.52
C ALA A 165 -15.30 -0.55 4.51
N LEU A 166 -14.70 -0.21 5.66
CA LEU A 166 -13.69 0.84 5.76
C LEU A 166 -12.40 0.46 5.02
N SER A 167 -12.00 -0.82 5.02
CA SER A 167 -10.87 -1.32 4.25
C SER A 167 -11.04 -1.04 2.76
N VAL A 168 -12.11 -1.56 2.16
CA VAL A 168 -12.43 -1.35 0.73
C VAL A 168 -12.59 0.14 0.39
N SER A 169 -13.25 0.92 1.27
CA SER A 169 -13.50 2.35 1.04
C SER A 169 -12.24 3.22 1.23
N SER A 170 -11.24 2.71 1.94
CA SER A 170 -9.92 3.33 2.02
C SER A 170 -9.08 3.09 0.77
N ASN A 171 -9.17 1.87 0.21
CA ASN A 171 -8.51 1.52 -1.05
C ASN A 171 -9.19 0.32 -1.72
N VAL A 172 -9.75 0.55 -2.91
CA VAL A 172 -10.53 -0.44 -3.66
C VAL A 172 -9.70 -1.68 -4.05
N THR A 173 -8.37 -1.60 -4.09
CA THR A 173 -7.51 -2.77 -4.38
C THR A 173 -7.68 -3.88 -3.35
N PHE A 174 -8.21 -3.58 -2.16
CA PHE A 174 -8.52 -4.58 -1.12
C PHE A 174 -9.84 -5.33 -1.35
N LEU A 175 -10.66 -4.92 -2.33
CA LEU A 175 -12.00 -5.49 -2.55
C LEU A 175 -12.00 -7.02 -2.61
N PHE A 176 -11.12 -7.62 -3.42
CA PHE A 176 -11.12 -9.07 -3.61
C PHE A 176 -10.57 -9.84 -2.41
N ILE A 177 -9.59 -9.29 -1.69
CA ILE A 177 -9.09 -9.93 -0.47
C ILE A 177 -10.11 -9.84 0.67
N ASP A 178 -10.76 -8.70 0.83
CA ASP A 178 -11.80 -8.49 1.84
C ASP A 178 -13.05 -9.32 1.54
N ALA A 179 -13.44 -9.43 0.27
CA ALA A 179 -14.50 -10.35 -0.17
C ALA A 179 -14.13 -11.81 0.10
N GLY A 180 -12.86 -12.18 -0.10
CA GLY A 180 -12.33 -13.50 0.24
C GLY A 180 -12.41 -13.80 1.74
N LEU A 181 -11.99 -12.85 2.58
CA LEU A 181 -12.14 -12.96 4.04
C LEU A 181 -13.61 -13.11 4.46
N ALA A 182 -14.49 -12.31 3.85
CA ALA A 182 -15.92 -12.37 4.10
C ALA A 182 -16.51 -13.73 3.68
N ALA A 183 -16.15 -14.23 2.49
CA ALA A 183 -16.62 -15.52 1.98
C ALA A 183 -16.15 -16.69 2.88
N VAL A 184 -14.87 -16.70 3.26
CA VAL A 184 -14.31 -17.72 4.17
C VAL A 184 -15.01 -17.65 5.53
N PHE A 185 -15.20 -16.44 6.08
CA PHE A 185 -15.89 -16.24 7.34
C PHE A 185 -17.34 -16.75 7.29
N VAL A 186 -18.14 -16.34 6.31
CA VAL A 186 -19.52 -16.80 6.14
C VAL A 186 -19.55 -18.32 5.96
N GLY A 187 -18.63 -18.88 5.19
CA GLY A 187 -18.50 -20.33 5.01
C GLY A 187 -18.37 -21.09 6.32
N THR A 188 -17.70 -20.51 7.33
CA THR A 188 -17.61 -21.13 8.69
C THR A 188 -18.93 -21.13 9.45
N GLN A 189 -19.90 -20.29 9.07
CA GLN A 189 -21.18 -20.13 9.74
C GLN A 189 -22.31 -20.97 9.09
N LEU A 190 -22.11 -21.49 7.87
CA LEU A 190 -23.17 -22.17 7.10
C LEU A 190 -23.68 -23.48 7.71
N SER A 191 -22.92 -24.07 8.63
CA SER A 191 -23.34 -25.29 9.34
C SER A 191 -24.48 -25.07 10.36
N ASP A 192 -24.72 -23.83 10.75
CA ASP A 192 -25.81 -23.41 11.64
C ASP A 192 -26.67 -22.35 10.93
N SER A 193 -27.94 -22.66 10.67
CA SER A 193 -28.86 -21.77 9.96
C SER A 193 -29.08 -20.43 10.68
N LYS A 194 -29.09 -20.42 12.01
CA LYS A 194 -29.19 -19.18 12.82
C LYS A 194 -27.92 -18.33 12.69
N ALA A 195 -26.74 -18.97 12.73
CA ALA A 195 -25.47 -18.27 12.53
C ALA A 195 -25.34 -17.74 11.10
N ALA A 196 -25.75 -18.51 10.10
CA ALA A 196 -25.81 -18.08 8.70
C ALA A 196 -26.74 -16.86 8.51
N PHE A 197 -27.96 -16.88 9.05
CA PHE A 197 -28.90 -15.74 9.01
C PHE A 197 -28.30 -14.49 9.69
N ARG A 198 -27.72 -14.65 10.88
CA ARG A 198 -27.05 -13.54 11.59
C ARG A 198 -25.90 -12.96 10.76
N SER A 199 -25.13 -13.82 10.08
CA SER A 199 -24.04 -13.37 9.20
C SER A 199 -24.55 -12.51 8.05
N VAL A 200 -25.65 -12.87 7.42
CA VAL A 200 -26.27 -12.05 6.38
C VAL A 200 -26.78 -10.74 6.97
N ALA A 201 -27.56 -10.80 8.04
CA ALA A 201 -28.27 -9.64 8.61
C ALA A 201 -27.32 -8.61 9.27
N TYR A 202 -26.27 -9.05 9.95
CA TYR A 202 -25.41 -8.18 10.76
C TYR A 202 -23.98 -8.03 10.25
N PHE A 203 -23.60 -8.76 9.20
CA PHE A 203 -22.28 -8.65 8.61
C PHE A 203 -22.35 -8.28 7.14
N ILE A 204 -22.96 -9.10 6.28
CA ILE A 204 -22.95 -8.87 4.82
C ILE A 204 -23.75 -7.60 4.45
N ILE A 205 -25.03 -7.50 4.86
CA ILE A 205 -25.87 -6.35 4.50
C ILE A 205 -25.28 -5.04 5.03
N PRO A 206 -24.94 -4.88 6.32
CA PRO A 206 -24.35 -3.65 6.82
C PRO A 206 -23.01 -3.31 6.16
N GLY A 207 -22.17 -4.33 5.85
CA GLY A 207 -20.91 -4.13 5.15
C GLY A 207 -21.11 -3.56 3.75
N ILE A 208 -21.98 -4.16 2.96
CA ILE A 208 -22.34 -3.68 1.62
C ILE A 208 -22.94 -2.27 1.69
N VAL A 209 -23.93 -2.04 2.57
CA VAL A 209 -24.59 -0.74 2.71
C VAL A 209 -23.56 0.36 3.06
N LEU A 210 -22.69 0.12 4.03
CA LEU A 210 -21.68 1.09 4.41
C LEU A 210 -20.68 1.36 3.27
N THR A 211 -20.24 0.31 2.55
CA THR A 211 -19.38 0.46 1.38
C THR A 211 -20.06 1.29 0.29
N LEU A 212 -21.32 1.02 0.00
CA LEU A 212 -22.08 1.79 -0.99
C LEU A 212 -22.32 3.24 -0.57
N ILE A 213 -22.53 3.51 0.72
CA ILE A 213 -22.62 4.89 1.24
C ILE A 213 -21.30 5.64 1.01
N LEU A 214 -20.17 5.00 1.28
CA LEU A 214 -18.86 5.66 1.22
C LEU A 214 -18.33 5.82 -0.22
N ILE A 215 -18.45 4.79 -1.06
CA ILE A 215 -17.81 4.79 -2.39
C ILE A 215 -18.79 4.47 -3.54
N GLY A 216 -20.07 4.21 -3.26
CA GLY A 216 -21.03 3.82 -4.30
C GLY A 216 -21.26 4.90 -5.34
N GLY A 217 -21.28 6.18 -4.94
CA GLY A 217 -21.40 7.31 -5.87
C GLY A 217 -20.21 7.42 -6.81
N THR A 218 -19.01 7.20 -6.30
CA THR A 218 -17.75 7.17 -7.07
C THR A 218 -17.73 5.98 -8.03
N ILE A 219 -17.94 4.77 -7.51
CA ILE A 219 -17.88 3.54 -8.34
C ILE A 219 -18.90 3.57 -9.48
N ARG A 220 -20.08 4.16 -9.26
CA ARG A 220 -21.10 4.28 -10.31
C ARG A 220 -20.63 5.07 -11.54
N GLN A 221 -19.64 5.93 -11.39
CA GLN A 221 -19.06 6.71 -12.48
C GLN A 221 -17.79 6.08 -13.08
N ALA A 222 -17.33 4.97 -12.51
CA ALA A 222 -16.16 4.27 -13.00
C ALA A 222 -16.43 3.60 -14.36
N HIS A 223 -15.53 3.77 -15.30
CA HIS A 223 -15.55 3.07 -16.59
C HIS A 223 -14.40 2.06 -16.64
N SER A 224 -14.54 0.99 -17.42
CA SER A 224 -13.47 -0.02 -17.55
C SER A 224 -12.13 0.56 -18.00
N ALA A 225 -12.17 1.62 -18.82
CA ALA A 225 -10.98 2.33 -19.28
C ALA A 225 -10.20 3.04 -18.16
N ASP A 226 -10.83 3.32 -17.02
CA ASP A 226 -10.18 3.98 -15.89
C ASP A 226 -9.24 3.04 -15.13
N PHE A 227 -9.44 1.72 -15.25
CA PHE A 227 -8.64 0.69 -14.58
C PHE A 227 -7.47 0.21 -15.46
N TYR A 228 -6.75 1.17 -16.05
CA TYR A 228 -5.61 0.89 -16.95
C TYR A 228 -4.33 0.48 -16.21
N PHE A 229 -4.23 0.73 -14.90
CA PHE A 229 -3.04 0.41 -14.12
C PHE A 229 -3.09 -1.04 -13.64
N GLY A 230 -2.54 -1.93 -14.45
CA GLY A 230 -2.52 -3.36 -14.20
C GLY A 230 -1.88 -4.12 -15.37
N LEU A 231 -1.86 -5.44 -15.28
CA LEU A 231 -1.28 -6.31 -16.31
C LEU A 231 -2.32 -7.32 -16.83
N PRO A 232 -2.33 -7.62 -18.16
CA PRO A 232 -3.29 -8.57 -18.74
C PRO A 232 -2.91 -10.06 -18.50
N SER A 233 -1.81 -10.31 -17.79
CA SER A 233 -1.29 -11.65 -17.51
C SER A 233 -1.06 -11.84 -16.02
N LEU A 234 -1.69 -12.88 -15.45
CA LEU A 234 -1.50 -13.26 -14.04
C LEU A 234 -0.03 -13.58 -13.73
N ALA A 235 0.67 -14.29 -14.61
CA ALA A 235 2.08 -14.62 -14.41
C ALA A 235 2.97 -13.36 -14.39
N ARG A 236 2.74 -12.40 -15.30
CA ARG A 236 3.45 -11.11 -15.28
C ARG A 236 3.09 -10.28 -14.06
N SER A 237 1.84 -10.31 -13.62
CA SER A 237 1.40 -9.67 -12.39
C SER A 237 2.17 -10.24 -11.19
N VAL A 238 2.20 -11.55 -11.01
CA VAL A 238 2.95 -12.20 -9.92
C VAL A 238 4.44 -11.84 -9.98
N LYS A 239 5.07 -11.87 -11.17
CA LYS A 239 6.47 -11.45 -11.32
C LYS A 239 6.68 -9.99 -10.91
N SER A 240 5.77 -9.08 -11.29
CA SER A 240 5.82 -7.67 -10.88
C SER A 240 5.73 -7.49 -9.36
N LEU A 241 4.91 -8.32 -8.67
CA LEU A 241 4.81 -8.27 -7.21
C LEU A 241 6.05 -8.80 -6.51
N VAL A 242 6.68 -9.84 -7.05
CA VAL A 242 7.98 -10.34 -6.58
C VAL A 242 9.04 -9.26 -6.76
N HIS A 243 9.10 -8.67 -7.96
CA HIS A 243 10.05 -7.61 -8.29
C HIS A 243 9.97 -6.45 -7.31
N ILE A 244 8.78 -5.87 -7.11
CA ILE A 244 8.62 -4.69 -6.23
C ILE A 244 8.90 -5.01 -4.75
N SER A 245 8.71 -6.25 -4.30
CA SER A 245 9.06 -6.68 -2.94
C SER A 245 10.55 -6.93 -2.74
N LEU A 246 11.29 -7.25 -3.81
CA LEU A 246 12.71 -7.56 -3.75
C LEU A 246 13.61 -6.39 -4.19
N MET A 247 13.13 -5.53 -5.08
CA MET A 247 13.90 -4.48 -5.72
C MET A 247 13.44 -3.11 -5.28
N HIS A 248 14.07 -2.57 -4.26
CA HIS A 248 13.80 -1.23 -3.76
C HIS A 248 14.75 -0.16 -4.34
N HIS A 249 15.84 -0.55 -5.01
CA HIS A 249 16.78 0.34 -5.65
C HIS A 249 17.04 -0.05 -7.10
N HIS A 250 17.11 0.94 -7.98
CA HIS A 250 17.32 0.82 -9.43
C HIS A 250 18.55 0.03 -9.90
N TYR A 251 19.39 -0.49 -9.00
CA TYR A 251 20.71 -1.01 -9.33
C TYR A 251 20.84 -2.53 -9.51
N TYR A 252 19.74 -3.31 -9.37
CA TYR A 252 19.87 -4.78 -9.31
C TYR A 252 19.15 -5.56 -10.41
N ASN A 253 19.53 -5.35 -11.68
CA ASN A 253 19.14 -6.26 -12.79
C ASN A 253 19.68 -7.69 -12.63
N ARG A 254 20.42 -8.01 -11.55
CA ARG A 254 21.07 -9.32 -11.35
C ARG A 254 20.20 -10.35 -10.63
N LEU A 255 19.03 -9.98 -10.15
CA LEU A 255 18.12 -10.88 -9.44
C LEU A 255 17.05 -11.54 -10.32
N ASP A 256 16.98 -11.22 -11.62
CA ASP A 256 16.00 -11.78 -12.54
C ASP A 256 15.83 -13.31 -12.42
N PRO A 257 16.91 -14.14 -12.31
CA PRO A 257 16.74 -15.58 -12.17
C PRO A 257 16.07 -16.00 -10.85
N LEU A 258 16.33 -15.26 -9.76
CA LEU A 258 15.70 -15.50 -8.45
C LEU A 258 14.22 -15.08 -8.47
N GLU A 259 13.91 -13.94 -9.07
CA GLU A 259 12.54 -13.47 -9.25
C GLU A 259 11.73 -14.44 -10.10
N ASP A 260 12.31 -14.91 -11.21
CA ASP A 260 11.69 -15.91 -12.09
C ASP A 260 11.45 -17.23 -11.36
N PHE A 261 12.41 -17.69 -10.56
CA PHE A 261 12.24 -18.89 -9.74
C PHE A 261 11.13 -18.72 -8.71
N ILE A 262 11.11 -17.61 -7.98
CA ILE A 262 10.08 -17.32 -6.97
C ILE A 262 8.71 -17.20 -7.64
N ALA A 263 8.58 -16.46 -8.72
CA ALA A 263 7.30 -16.21 -9.39
C ALA A 263 6.76 -17.46 -10.11
N ALA A 264 7.61 -18.22 -10.80
CA ALA A 264 7.18 -19.34 -11.63
C ALA A 264 7.06 -20.66 -10.88
N TRP A 265 7.79 -20.85 -9.79
CA TRP A 265 7.86 -22.14 -9.10
C TRP A 265 7.47 -22.06 -7.63
N PHE A 266 8.09 -21.16 -6.86
CA PHE A 266 7.87 -21.11 -5.41
C PHE A 266 6.45 -20.67 -5.06
N ILE A 267 5.96 -19.55 -5.62
CA ILE A 267 4.61 -19.06 -5.36
C ILE A 267 3.53 -20.06 -5.79
N PRO A 268 3.53 -20.62 -7.01
CA PRO A 268 2.57 -21.66 -7.40
C PRO A 268 2.61 -22.89 -6.48
N ALA A 269 3.80 -23.36 -6.09
CA ALA A 269 3.93 -24.49 -5.16
C ALA A 269 3.31 -24.19 -3.79
N VAL A 270 3.56 -22.99 -3.25
CA VAL A 270 2.94 -22.52 -2.00
C VAL A 270 1.42 -22.44 -2.12
N LEU A 271 0.90 -21.89 -3.22
CA LEU A 271 -0.55 -21.78 -3.45
C LEU A 271 -1.22 -23.14 -3.60
N LEU A 272 -0.63 -24.06 -4.35
CA LEU A 272 -1.14 -25.44 -4.53
C LEU A 272 -1.16 -26.19 -3.19
N LEU A 273 -0.07 -26.13 -2.44
CA LEU A 273 0.01 -26.80 -1.14
C LEU A 273 -0.96 -26.18 -0.12
N SER A 274 -1.06 -24.85 -0.09
CA SER A 274 -2.01 -24.17 0.80
C SER A 274 -3.45 -24.50 0.44
N GLY A 275 -3.79 -24.61 -0.86
CA GLY A 275 -5.09 -25.07 -1.34
C GLY A 275 -5.41 -26.49 -0.92
N PHE A 276 -4.45 -27.40 -1.05
CA PHE A 276 -4.60 -28.79 -0.58
C PHE A 276 -4.83 -28.85 0.94
N LEU A 277 -4.04 -28.14 1.72
CA LEU A 277 -4.19 -28.10 3.19
C LEU A 277 -5.49 -27.38 3.59
N TRP A 278 -5.91 -26.38 2.86
CA TRP A 278 -7.19 -25.70 3.06
C TRP A 278 -8.37 -26.67 2.87
N LEU A 279 -8.38 -27.45 1.78
CA LEU A 279 -9.39 -28.49 1.52
C LEU A 279 -9.37 -29.58 2.60
N ALA A 280 -8.19 -30.00 3.05
CA ALA A 280 -8.05 -30.96 4.13
C ALA A 280 -8.60 -30.40 5.47
N ALA A 281 -8.35 -29.11 5.75
CA ALA A 281 -8.87 -28.44 6.94
C ALA A 281 -10.41 -28.31 6.90
N VAL A 282 -11.00 -28.03 5.73
CA VAL A 282 -12.46 -28.05 5.53
C VAL A 282 -13.03 -29.43 5.84
N ARG A 283 -12.48 -30.48 5.22
CA ARG A 283 -12.95 -31.87 5.42
C ARG A 283 -12.86 -32.32 6.87
N LYS A 284 -11.75 -32.03 7.54
CA LYS A 284 -11.48 -32.45 8.93
C LYS A 284 -11.98 -31.45 9.99
N LYS A 285 -12.47 -30.29 9.58
CA LYS A 285 -12.90 -29.17 10.45
C LYS A 285 -11.84 -28.74 11.46
N THR A 286 -10.55 -28.93 11.19
CA THR A 286 -9.44 -28.60 12.12
C THR A 286 -9.29 -27.11 12.36
N PHE A 287 -9.74 -26.27 11.43
CA PHE A 287 -9.78 -24.81 11.58
C PHE A 287 -10.69 -24.34 12.73
N LEU A 288 -11.60 -25.18 13.22
CA LEU A 288 -12.45 -24.86 14.37
C LEU A 288 -11.72 -25.00 15.71
N THR A 289 -10.73 -25.87 15.80
CA THR A 289 -10.11 -26.31 17.06
C THR A 289 -8.66 -25.86 17.24
N ARG A 290 -7.89 -25.69 16.15
CA ARG A 290 -6.47 -25.38 16.22
C ARG A 290 -6.18 -24.00 15.62
N GLN A 291 -5.55 -23.12 16.40
CA GLN A 291 -5.23 -21.75 15.96
C GLN A 291 -4.37 -21.66 14.70
N PRO A 292 -3.26 -22.41 14.53
CA PRO A 292 -2.48 -22.37 13.30
C PRO A 292 -3.28 -22.81 12.06
N ASP A 293 -4.15 -23.81 12.20
CA ASP A 293 -4.99 -24.29 11.09
C ASP A 293 -6.05 -23.23 10.75
N ARG A 294 -6.64 -22.57 11.74
CA ARG A 294 -7.57 -21.46 11.53
C ARG A 294 -6.89 -20.30 10.83
N PHE A 295 -5.69 -19.95 11.25
CA PHE A 295 -4.91 -18.88 10.64
C PHE A 295 -4.62 -19.18 9.15
N LEU A 296 -4.08 -20.36 8.85
CA LEU A 296 -3.84 -20.79 7.48
C LEU A 296 -5.16 -20.82 6.68
N PHE A 297 -6.25 -21.29 7.28
CA PHE A 297 -7.56 -21.40 6.64
C PHE A 297 -8.07 -20.02 6.17
N PHE A 298 -8.01 -18.99 7.03
CA PHE A 298 -8.44 -17.64 6.65
C PHE A 298 -7.49 -17.00 5.65
N CYS A 299 -6.18 -17.06 5.88
CA CYS A 299 -5.20 -16.37 5.03
C CYS A 299 -5.12 -17.00 3.63
N ALA A 300 -4.98 -18.33 3.54
CA ALA A 300 -4.93 -19.03 2.26
C ALA A 300 -6.28 -18.97 1.53
N GLY A 301 -7.40 -19.13 2.25
CA GLY A 301 -8.73 -19.06 1.66
C GLY A 301 -9.03 -17.68 1.06
N ALA A 302 -8.70 -16.59 1.77
CA ALA A 302 -8.86 -15.24 1.27
C ALA A 302 -7.97 -14.96 0.05
N LEU A 303 -6.70 -15.40 0.08
CA LEU A 303 -5.77 -15.22 -1.04
C LEU A 303 -6.22 -15.99 -2.28
N LEU A 304 -6.57 -17.27 -2.14
CA LEU A 304 -7.03 -18.10 -3.24
C LEU A 304 -8.34 -17.57 -3.84
N PHE A 305 -9.28 -17.13 -2.99
CA PHE A 305 -10.50 -16.46 -3.44
C PHE A 305 -10.18 -15.19 -4.22
N SER A 306 -9.30 -14.34 -3.70
CA SER A 306 -8.93 -13.08 -4.35
C SER A 306 -8.30 -13.31 -5.72
N ILE A 307 -7.41 -14.31 -5.87
CA ILE A 307 -6.81 -14.68 -7.16
C ILE A 307 -7.89 -15.19 -8.13
N ALA A 308 -8.77 -16.08 -7.66
CA ALA A 308 -9.86 -16.61 -8.48
C ALA A 308 -10.85 -15.52 -8.91
N ALA A 309 -11.26 -14.62 -7.98
CA ALA A 309 -12.14 -13.51 -8.27
C ALA A 309 -11.51 -12.52 -9.26
N SER A 310 -10.21 -12.23 -9.13
CA SER A 310 -9.47 -11.40 -10.10
C SER A 310 -9.40 -12.05 -11.49
N TYR A 311 -9.24 -13.38 -11.55
CA TYR A 311 -9.27 -14.10 -12.82
C TYR A 311 -10.65 -14.02 -13.49
N VAL A 312 -11.74 -14.22 -12.72
CA VAL A 312 -13.11 -14.07 -13.23
C VAL A 312 -13.36 -12.63 -13.68
N ALA A 313 -13.01 -11.64 -12.87
CA ALA A 313 -13.16 -10.24 -13.22
C ALA A 313 -12.42 -9.88 -14.51
N TYR A 314 -11.17 -10.36 -14.69
CA TYR A 314 -10.43 -10.17 -15.94
C TYR A 314 -11.16 -10.77 -17.14
N LYS A 315 -11.71 -11.99 -17.02
CA LYS A 315 -12.40 -12.68 -18.12
C LYS A 315 -13.72 -12.02 -18.50
N GLU A 316 -14.49 -11.55 -17.50
CA GLU A 316 -15.83 -11.00 -17.73
C GLU A 316 -15.83 -9.50 -18.05
N THR A 317 -14.89 -8.73 -17.48
CA THR A 317 -14.90 -7.27 -17.57
C THR A 317 -13.64 -6.67 -18.17
N GLY A 318 -12.59 -7.46 -18.40
CA GLY A 318 -11.26 -6.97 -18.81
C GLY A 318 -10.46 -6.30 -17.69
N LEU A 319 -10.91 -6.37 -16.43
CA LEU A 319 -10.20 -5.79 -15.30
C LEU A 319 -8.79 -6.40 -15.16
N LEU A 320 -7.76 -5.57 -15.29
CA LEU A 320 -6.37 -6.01 -15.27
C LEU A 320 -5.95 -6.56 -13.90
N TYR A 321 -4.99 -7.50 -13.90
CA TYR A 321 -4.40 -8.02 -12.65
C TYR A 321 -3.56 -6.95 -11.97
N PRO A 322 -3.46 -6.99 -10.62
CA PRO A 322 -2.73 -6.00 -9.85
C PRO A 322 -1.24 -5.97 -10.24
N VAL A 323 -0.64 -4.79 -10.16
CA VAL A 323 0.78 -4.54 -10.45
C VAL A 323 1.37 -3.68 -9.34
N THR A 324 2.63 -3.88 -8.99
CA THR A 324 3.35 -3.10 -7.98
C THR A 324 2.51 -2.86 -6.70
N ARG A 325 2.30 -1.63 -6.27
CA ARG A 325 1.55 -1.27 -5.04
C ARG A 325 0.10 -1.78 -5.00
N THR A 326 -0.57 -1.90 -6.16
CA THR A 326 -1.95 -2.41 -6.18
C THR A 326 -2.06 -3.88 -5.76
N GLY A 327 -0.95 -4.61 -5.77
CA GLY A 327 -0.84 -6.00 -5.31
C GLY A 327 -0.49 -6.14 -3.83
N LEU A 328 -0.37 -5.07 -3.05
CA LEU A 328 -0.06 -5.13 -1.61
C LEU A 328 -0.92 -6.16 -0.85
N PRO A 329 -2.26 -6.25 -1.06
CA PRO A 329 -3.07 -7.26 -0.39
C PRO A 329 -2.60 -8.70 -0.67
N TRP A 330 -2.19 -8.99 -1.91
CA TRP A 330 -1.68 -10.31 -2.28
C TRP A 330 -0.33 -10.61 -1.63
N ILE A 331 0.59 -9.63 -1.60
CA ILE A 331 1.90 -9.76 -0.96
C ILE A 331 1.72 -10.09 0.52
N VAL A 332 0.93 -9.29 1.25
CA VAL A 332 0.73 -9.48 2.70
C VAL A 332 0.04 -10.82 2.98
N PHE A 333 -1.01 -11.19 2.25
CA PHE A 333 -1.70 -12.45 2.46
C PHE A 333 -0.88 -13.68 2.01
N PHE A 334 0.00 -13.53 1.04
CA PHE A 334 0.99 -14.55 0.70
C PHE A 334 1.97 -14.77 1.86
N LEU A 335 2.53 -13.70 2.44
CA LEU A 335 3.42 -13.80 3.61
C LEU A 335 2.69 -14.41 4.83
N LEU A 336 1.44 -14.01 5.09
CA LEU A 336 0.60 -14.62 6.13
C LEU A 336 0.36 -16.11 5.86
N THR A 337 0.12 -16.50 4.61
CA THR A 337 -0.05 -17.90 4.21
C THR A 337 1.25 -18.69 4.43
N CYS A 338 2.41 -18.14 4.04
CA CYS A 338 3.72 -18.75 4.29
C CYS A 338 3.95 -18.92 5.81
N LEU A 339 3.60 -17.94 6.64
CA LEU A 339 3.70 -18.05 8.10
C LEU A 339 2.80 -19.18 8.65
N GLY A 340 1.60 -19.35 8.11
CA GLY A 340 0.74 -20.50 8.43
C GLY A 340 1.40 -21.84 8.04
N LEU A 341 1.97 -21.92 6.85
CA LEU A 341 2.70 -23.11 6.38
C LEU A 341 3.96 -23.40 7.23
N ALA A 342 4.61 -22.38 7.77
CA ALA A 342 5.77 -22.52 8.65
C ALA A 342 5.47 -23.27 9.97
N THR A 343 4.19 -23.53 10.28
CA THR A 343 3.76 -24.38 11.41
C THR A 343 3.61 -25.87 11.02
N THR A 344 3.57 -26.21 9.74
CA THR A 344 3.35 -27.58 9.24
C THR A 344 4.65 -28.41 9.30
N ARG A 345 4.59 -29.63 9.81
CA ARG A 345 5.80 -30.46 10.07
C ARG A 345 6.68 -30.67 8.82
N ILE A 346 6.07 -30.89 7.66
CA ILE A 346 6.80 -31.32 6.44
C ILE A 346 7.62 -30.18 5.84
N ILE A 347 7.06 -28.97 5.76
CA ILE A 347 7.65 -27.85 5.01
C ILE A 347 8.11 -26.68 5.88
N ARG A 348 8.01 -26.82 7.22
CA ARG A 348 8.30 -25.71 8.15
C ARG A 348 9.69 -25.10 7.94
N TRP A 349 10.69 -25.91 7.71
CA TRP A 349 12.07 -25.41 7.60
C TRP A 349 12.34 -24.67 6.28
N PRO A 350 12.01 -25.21 5.08
CA PRO A 350 12.14 -24.45 3.85
C PRO A 350 11.40 -23.11 3.88
N VAL A 351 10.17 -23.09 4.41
CA VAL A 351 9.38 -21.85 4.50
C VAL A 351 9.98 -20.87 5.52
N ARG A 352 10.43 -21.35 6.68
CA ARG A 352 11.09 -20.47 7.68
C ARG A 352 12.39 -19.90 7.14
N LEU A 353 13.19 -20.67 6.41
CA LEU A 353 14.42 -20.19 5.77
C LEU A 353 14.11 -19.13 4.70
N PHE A 354 13.09 -19.36 3.87
CA PHE A 354 12.62 -18.37 2.91
C PHE A 354 12.21 -17.05 3.60
N LEU A 355 11.36 -17.13 4.63
CA LEU A 355 10.92 -15.95 5.38
C LEU A 355 12.07 -15.25 6.09
N LEU A 356 13.01 -15.99 6.67
CA LEU A 356 14.21 -15.44 7.30
C LEU A 356 15.12 -14.74 6.28
N GLY A 357 15.32 -15.35 5.10
CA GLY A 357 16.02 -14.72 3.98
C GLY A 357 15.35 -13.42 3.56
N GLY A 358 14.00 -13.41 3.48
CA GLY A 358 13.20 -12.20 3.24
C GLY A 358 13.45 -11.10 4.28
N VAL A 359 13.49 -11.44 5.57
CA VAL A 359 13.78 -10.44 6.65
C VAL A 359 15.15 -9.80 6.46
N PHE A 360 16.20 -10.58 6.20
CA PHE A 360 17.52 -10.02 5.94
C PHE A 360 17.56 -9.16 4.69
N TRP A 361 16.90 -9.62 3.63
CA TRP A 361 16.79 -8.87 2.38
C TRP A 361 16.03 -7.56 2.56
N PHE A 362 14.89 -7.56 3.23
CA PHE A 362 14.11 -6.36 3.51
C PHE A 362 14.89 -5.36 4.38
N ALA A 363 15.62 -5.86 5.39
CA ALA A 363 16.48 -5.01 6.20
C ALA A 363 17.64 -4.38 5.38
N TYR A 364 18.19 -5.12 4.41
CA TYR A 364 19.21 -4.61 3.50
C TYR A 364 18.66 -3.53 2.55
N GLN A 365 17.42 -3.69 2.06
CA GLN A 365 16.77 -2.74 1.16
C GLN A 365 16.15 -1.53 1.88
N PHE A 366 16.22 -1.50 3.20
CA PHE A 366 15.64 -0.43 4.00
C PHE A 366 16.31 0.92 3.68
N ASN A 367 15.50 1.94 3.38
CA ASN A 367 15.97 3.30 3.15
C ASN A 367 15.05 4.34 3.79
N VAL A 368 15.55 5.57 3.95
CA VAL A 368 14.83 6.71 4.48
C VAL A 368 14.83 7.92 3.54
N SER A 369 15.38 7.74 2.33
CA SER A 369 15.60 8.83 1.38
C SER A 369 14.45 9.02 0.38
N GLU A 370 13.76 7.93 0.04
CA GLU A 370 12.76 7.92 -1.03
C GLU A 370 11.66 6.90 -0.80
N TYR A 371 10.57 7.04 -1.55
CA TYR A 371 9.55 6.01 -1.76
C TYR A 371 9.82 5.33 -3.10
N SER A 372 9.99 4.01 -3.13
CA SER A 372 10.45 3.28 -4.31
C SER A 372 9.68 3.56 -5.58
N GLU A 373 8.35 3.50 -5.53
CA GLU A 373 7.50 3.72 -6.71
C GLU A 373 7.49 5.17 -7.18
N TRP A 374 7.93 6.10 -6.33
CA TRP A 374 7.96 7.54 -6.58
C TRP A 374 9.37 8.11 -6.41
N ALA A 375 10.40 7.28 -6.61
CA ALA A 375 11.79 7.71 -6.51
C ALA A 375 12.12 8.87 -7.47
N TYR A 376 11.41 8.94 -8.59
CA TYR A 376 11.60 9.96 -9.62
C TYR A 376 11.23 11.39 -9.20
N ASP A 377 10.46 11.57 -8.11
CA ASP A 377 10.11 12.90 -7.58
C ASP A 377 10.60 13.13 -6.13
N ALA A 378 11.48 12.26 -5.66
CA ALA A 378 12.08 12.38 -4.33
C ALA A 378 12.92 13.66 -4.14
N GLY A 379 13.37 14.28 -5.23
CA GLY A 379 14.14 15.52 -5.26
C GLY A 379 13.31 16.80 -5.32
N THR A 380 12.02 16.71 -5.68
CA THR A 380 11.19 17.89 -6.01
C THR A 380 11.19 18.95 -4.91
N LYS A 381 11.12 18.54 -3.63
CA LYS A 381 11.22 19.45 -2.48
C LYS A 381 12.53 20.26 -2.49
N ARG A 382 13.65 19.59 -2.75
CA ARG A 382 14.99 20.23 -2.80
C ARG A 382 15.12 21.15 -4.01
N ILE A 383 14.59 20.76 -5.16
CA ILE A 383 14.56 21.59 -6.37
C ILE A 383 13.76 22.87 -6.13
N VAL A 384 12.59 22.79 -5.50
CA VAL A 384 11.79 23.98 -5.16
C VAL A 384 12.55 24.90 -4.22
N ALA A 385 13.26 24.37 -3.22
CA ALA A 385 14.10 25.19 -2.34
C ALA A 385 15.25 25.91 -3.10
N VAL A 386 15.84 25.26 -4.10
CA VAL A 386 16.86 25.91 -4.97
C VAL A 386 16.22 27.00 -5.81
N LEU A 387 15.03 26.76 -6.41
CA LEU A 387 14.29 27.78 -7.18
C LEU A 387 13.95 29.00 -6.31
N GLN A 388 13.45 28.78 -5.08
CA GLN A 388 13.16 29.88 -4.13
C GLN A 388 14.41 30.72 -3.86
N LYS A 389 15.55 30.05 -3.61
CA LYS A 389 16.83 30.75 -3.36
C LYS A 389 17.29 31.56 -4.57
N GLN A 390 17.14 31.02 -5.78
CA GLN A 390 17.49 31.75 -7.02
C GLN A 390 16.55 32.94 -7.26
N HIS A 391 15.24 32.77 -7.02
CA HIS A 391 14.26 33.84 -7.17
C HIS A 391 14.53 35.01 -6.23
N HIS A 392 14.86 34.75 -4.97
CA HIS A 392 15.24 35.82 -4.02
C HIS A 392 16.48 36.61 -4.45
N ALA A 393 17.38 36.00 -5.24
CA ALA A 393 18.57 36.69 -5.75
C ALA A 393 18.31 37.54 -6.99
N GLU A 394 17.26 37.24 -7.78
CA GLU A 394 16.99 37.88 -9.08
C GLU A 394 15.81 38.86 -9.08
N SER A 395 15.13 39.08 -7.95
CA SER A 395 13.95 39.95 -7.71
C SER A 395 12.73 39.86 -8.63
N ASP A 396 11.57 39.84 -7.99
CA ASP A 396 10.17 40.22 -8.35
C ASP A 396 9.52 39.82 -9.68
N LYS A 397 10.06 38.95 -10.51
CA LYS A 397 9.42 38.51 -11.74
C LYS A 397 8.72 37.17 -11.57
N SER A 398 7.50 37.05 -12.10
CA SER A 398 6.84 35.74 -12.25
C SER A 398 7.64 34.82 -13.17
N TRP A 399 7.92 33.60 -12.71
CA TRP A 399 8.66 32.59 -13.47
C TRP A 399 7.75 31.49 -14.01
N GLN A 400 7.70 31.38 -15.33
CA GLN A 400 7.18 30.17 -15.96
C GLN A 400 8.31 29.15 -16.05
N VAL A 401 8.08 27.99 -15.48
CA VAL A 401 9.06 26.89 -15.41
C VAL A 401 8.50 25.70 -16.19
N SER A 402 9.19 25.29 -17.25
CA SER A 402 8.82 24.08 -17.98
C SER A 402 9.21 22.85 -17.18
N ALA A 403 8.30 21.90 -16.99
CA ALA A 403 8.54 20.74 -16.13
C ALA A 403 8.08 19.44 -16.77
N SER A 404 8.75 18.34 -16.43
CA SER A 404 8.28 17.00 -16.74
C SER A 404 6.88 16.80 -16.18
N TRP A 405 5.96 16.24 -16.96
CA TRP A 405 4.54 16.12 -16.59
C TRP A 405 4.31 15.39 -15.26
N MET A 406 5.16 14.42 -14.96
CA MET A 406 5.05 13.61 -13.74
C MET A 406 5.47 14.38 -12.47
N LEU A 407 6.21 15.48 -12.60
CA LEU A 407 6.62 16.34 -11.49
C LEU A 407 5.61 17.47 -11.22
N LEU A 408 4.71 17.75 -12.17
CA LEU A 408 3.77 18.88 -12.06
C LEU A 408 2.91 18.85 -10.80
N PRO A 409 2.28 17.72 -10.40
CA PRO A 409 1.48 17.70 -9.18
C PRO A 409 2.31 18.06 -7.95
N SER A 410 3.52 17.50 -7.82
CA SER A 410 4.42 17.78 -6.69
C SER A 410 4.89 19.22 -6.67
N LEU A 411 5.21 19.82 -7.82
CA LEU A 411 5.54 21.23 -7.96
C LEU A 411 4.37 22.14 -7.59
N ASN A 412 3.14 21.82 -8.02
CA ASN A 412 1.92 22.56 -7.67
C ASN A 412 1.61 22.46 -6.17
N PHE A 413 1.87 21.30 -5.56
CA PHE A 413 1.73 21.14 -4.12
C PHE A 413 2.67 22.09 -3.35
N TYR A 414 3.97 22.15 -3.70
CA TYR A 414 4.91 23.05 -3.05
C TYR A 414 4.62 24.52 -3.35
N LYS A 415 4.11 24.82 -4.56
CA LYS A 415 3.59 26.16 -4.85
C LYS A 415 2.48 26.56 -3.88
N ALA A 416 1.52 25.67 -3.62
CA ALA A 416 0.43 25.93 -2.70
C ALA A 416 0.90 25.96 -1.23
N LEU A 417 1.82 25.04 -0.85
CA LEU A 417 2.35 24.95 0.51
C LEU A 417 3.12 26.20 0.94
N ASP A 418 4.00 26.70 0.05
CA ASP A 418 4.93 27.79 0.33
C ASP A 418 4.42 29.16 -0.20
N HIS A 419 3.17 29.22 -0.70
CA HIS A 419 2.56 30.42 -1.28
C HIS A 419 3.40 31.09 -2.36
N LEU A 420 3.93 30.28 -3.33
CA LEU A 420 4.82 30.75 -4.38
C LEU A 420 4.04 31.30 -5.58
N ASP A 421 3.44 32.50 -5.45
CA ASP A 421 2.62 33.10 -6.51
C ASP A 421 3.42 33.43 -7.77
N TRP A 422 4.73 33.69 -7.63
CA TRP A 422 5.67 33.94 -8.72
C TRP A 422 5.98 32.69 -9.55
N PHE A 423 5.73 31.47 -9.01
CA PHE A 423 6.11 30.18 -9.62
C PHE A 423 4.95 29.57 -10.40
N GLN A 424 5.15 29.37 -11.72
CA GLN A 424 4.13 28.79 -12.61
C GLN A 424 4.72 27.57 -13.34
N PRO A 425 4.57 26.33 -12.80
CA PRO A 425 5.02 25.13 -13.50
C PRO A 425 4.11 24.81 -14.68
N VAL A 426 4.70 24.52 -15.83
CA VAL A 426 4.02 24.22 -17.09
C VAL A 426 4.55 22.92 -17.67
N ASP A 427 3.66 22.07 -18.18
CA ASP A 427 4.01 20.80 -18.80
C ASP A 427 4.90 20.99 -20.03
N ILE A 428 6.09 20.38 -20.03
CA ILE A 428 7.05 20.45 -21.14
C ILE A 428 6.47 19.96 -22.47
N ARG A 429 5.47 19.08 -22.43
CA ARG A 429 4.78 18.57 -23.63
C ARG A 429 3.95 19.64 -24.34
N LYS A 430 3.64 20.77 -23.69
CA LYS A 430 2.97 21.92 -24.30
C LYS A 430 3.93 22.81 -25.11
N GLY A 431 5.21 22.50 -25.12
CA GLY A 431 6.25 23.22 -25.82
C GLY A 431 7.35 23.73 -24.88
N THR A 432 8.48 24.10 -25.47
CA THR A 432 9.67 24.56 -24.74
C THR A 432 10.04 26.00 -25.07
N ALA A 433 9.33 26.64 -26.02
CA ALA A 433 9.59 28.01 -26.43
C ALA A 433 9.16 29.03 -25.34
N GLY A 434 9.98 30.03 -25.09
CA GLY A 434 9.69 31.09 -24.11
C GLY A 434 9.98 30.73 -22.65
N PHE A 435 10.38 29.49 -22.34
CA PHE A 435 10.82 29.12 -21.02
C PHE A 435 12.32 29.27 -20.83
N ASN A 436 12.72 29.87 -19.71
CA ASN A 436 14.12 30.03 -19.32
C ASN A 436 14.58 29.02 -18.28
N ARG A 437 13.65 28.34 -17.61
CA ARG A 437 13.95 27.36 -16.55
C ARG A 437 13.17 26.07 -16.77
N PHE A 438 13.81 24.94 -16.43
CA PHE A 438 13.31 23.61 -16.68
C PHE A 438 13.53 22.74 -15.44
N VAL A 439 12.50 22.02 -15.00
CA VAL A 439 12.57 20.97 -13.98
C VAL A 439 12.28 19.64 -14.66
N LEU A 440 13.30 18.81 -14.79
CA LEU A 440 13.25 17.59 -15.59
C LEU A 440 13.40 16.36 -14.70
N ALA A 441 12.52 15.39 -14.86
CA ALA A 441 12.74 14.06 -14.33
C ALA A 441 13.93 13.38 -15.03
N GLU A 442 14.57 12.42 -14.39
CA GLU A 442 15.74 11.71 -14.92
C GLU A 442 15.55 11.23 -16.38
N LYS A 443 14.37 10.65 -16.68
CA LYS A 443 14.03 10.15 -18.03
C LYS A 443 13.94 11.25 -19.11
N ASP A 444 13.78 12.50 -18.71
CA ASP A 444 13.62 13.65 -19.62
C ASP A 444 14.91 14.49 -19.70
N THR A 445 16.02 14.06 -19.10
CA THR A 445 17.30 14.80 -19.07
C THR A 445 17.91 15.00 -20.45
N GLN A 446 17.50 14.26 -21.47
CA GLN A 446 17.86 14.50 -22.86
C GLN A 446 17.53 15.91 -23.34
N PHE A 447 16.51 16.56 -22.76
CA PHE A 447 16.18 17.95 -23.07
C PHE A 447 17.30 18.93 -22.71
N VAL A 448 18.16 18.60 -21.74
CA VAL A 448 19.32 19.44 -21.38
C VAL A 448 20.24 19.60 -22.57
N GLN A 449 20.54 18.52 -23.29
CA GLN A 449 21.39 18.55 -24.49
C GLN A 449 20.64 19.15 -25.69
N THR A 450 19.41 18.69 -25.96
CA THR A 450 18.61 19.10 -27.12
C THR A 450 18.32 20.61 -27.13
N LEU A 451 18.12 21.22 -25.95
CA LEU A 451 17.80 22.63 -25.81
C LEU A 451 19.00 23.50 -25.42
N HIS A 452 20.22 22.92 -25.37
CA HIS A 452 21.45 23.58 -24.93
C HIS A 452 21.32 24.30 -23.60
N LEU A 453 20.75 23.58 -22.58
CA LEU A 453 20.54 24.15 -21.26
C LEU A 453 21.79 24.01 -20.37
N SER A 454 22.00 24.99 -19.49
CA SER A 454 22.97 24.88 -18.40
C SER A 454 22.32 24.22 -17.19
N THR A 455 22.95 23.19 -16.63
CA THR A 455 22.49 22.51 -15.44
C THR A 455 22.82 23.35 -14.20
N ALA A 456 21.80 23.76 -13.47
CA ALA A 456 21.93 24.51 -12.22
C ALA A 456 22.00 23.60 -10.97
N TYR A 457 21.29 22.47 -10.99
CA TYR A 457 21.26 21.51 -9.89
C TYR A 457 20.85 20.12 -10.40
N VAL A 458 21.44 19.07 -9.86
CA VAL A 458 21.02 17.68 -10.05
C VAL A 458 20.75 17.06 -8.69
N ASP A 459 19.57 16.51 -8.52
CA ASP A 459 19.23 15.84 -7.28
C ASP A 459 19.95 14.47 -7.17
N PRO A 460 20.68 14.22 -6.08
CA PRO A 460 21.50 12.99 -5.97
C PRO A 460 20.67 11.72 -5.72
N VAL A 461 19.40 11.84 -5.34
CA VAL A 461 18.52 10.70 -5.03
C VAL A 461 17.66 10.35 -6.24
N SER A 462 16.97 11.34 -6.81
CA SER A 462 16.00 11.10 -7.87
C SER A 462 16.58 11.29 -9.30
N GLY A 463 17.78 11.87 -9.42
CA GLY A 463 18.32 12.26 -10.72
C GLY A 463 17.57 13.42 -11.39
N GLU A 464 16.61 14.06 -10.70
CA GLU A 464 15.92 15.25 -11.20
C GLU A 464 16.92 16.39 -11.48
N VAL A 465 16.69 17.13 -12.56
CA VAL A 465 17.55 18.22 -13.01
C VAL A 465 16.80 19.54 -13.00
N LEU A 466 17.37 20.54 -12.35
CA LEU A 466 17.04 21.95 -12.58
C LEU A 466 18.03 22.53 -13.60
N ALA A 467 17.52 23.01 -14.71
CA ALA A 467 18.32 23.60 -15.79
C ALA A 467 17.76 24.96 -16.23
N ALA A 468 18.63 25.78 -16.84
CA ALA A 468 18.25 27.09 -17.36
C ALA A 468 18.81 27.31 -18.79
N ARG A 469 18.14 28.14 -19.58
CA ARG A 469 18.74 28.65 -20.81
C ARG A 469 19.86 29.63 -20.46
N GLN A 470 20.96 29.56 -21.26
CA GLN A 470 22.05 30.53 -21.19
C GLN A 470 21.63 31.86 -21.77
#